data_008ffc35bc7012e978105acfc71aeb1f
#
_entry.id   008ffc35bc7012e978105acfc71aeb1f
#
_cell.length_a   1.000
_cell.length_b   1.000
_cell.length_c   1.000
_cell.angle_alpha   90.00
_cell.angle_beta   90.00
_cell.angle_gamma   90.00
#
_symmetry.space_group_name_H-M   'P 1'
#
loop_
_entity.id
_entity.type
_entity.pdbx_description
1 polymer ?
#
loop_
_entity_poly.entity_id
_entity_poly.type
_entity_poly.pdbx_seq_one_letter_code
_entity_poly.pdbx_strand_id
1 'polypeptide(L)'
;MSFIKMLGLQMILSLGLLIMPSVQAASSFSAKLLDWDGQQVPAGQQCQKFGGKQPATPRIEVSGLPATTNLIMLEYSDRSYQPMNHGGHGRMAFAIHQPGKNLMIPSVPGHRFNLPSGFMMVESHRNPKWDQAGAYMPPCSGGKGNDYYVTVTALHFDGNQATSLAKTVIELGKY
;
A
#
# COMPACT_ATOMS: atom_id res chain seq x y z
N MET A 1 29.91 -47.52 -72.91
CA MET A 1 29.48 -46.12 -72.65
C MET A 1 28.54 -46.16 -71.45
N SER A 2 29.05 -45.82 -70.30
CA SER A 2 28.32 -45.92 -69.05
C SER A 2 28.17 -44.47 -68.39
N PHE A 3 26.95 -43.99 -68.31
CA PHE A 3 26.64 -42.70 -67.73
C PHE A 3 26.42 -42.88 -66.26
N ILE A 4 27.32 -42.28 -65.46
CA ILE A 4 27.17 -42.19 -63.99
C ILE A 4 26.35 -40.93 -63.70
N LYS A 5 25.12 -41.09 -63.10
CA LYS A 5 24.32 -39.98 -62.54
C LYS A 5 24.81 -39.66 -61.14
N MET A 6 25.38 -38.47 -60.96
CA MET A 6 25.71 -37.91 -59.69
C MET A 6 24.40 -37.37 -59.05
N LEU A 7 23.96 -37.97 -57.94
CA LEU A 7 22.89 -37.39 -57.05
C LEU A 7 23.51 -36.41 -56.10
N GLY A 8 23.19 -35.13 -56.27
CA GLY A 8 23.54 -34.10 -55.32
C GLY A 8 22.60 -34.11 -54.09
N LEU A 9 23.16 -34.41 -52.94
CA LEU A 9 22.45 -34.35 -51.63
C LEU A 9 22.45 -32.91 -51.13
N GLN A 10 21.33 -32.20 -51.23
CA GLN A 10 21.15 -30.88 -50.65
C GLN A 10 20.81 -31.06 -49.16
N MET A 11 21.73 -30.65 -48.29
CA MET A 11 21.56 -30.62 -46.85
C MET A 11 20.85 -29.29 -46.46
N ILE A 12 19.55 -29.37 -46.15
CA ILE A 12 18.79 -28.21 -45.67
C ILE A 12 19.11 -28.04 -44.20
N LEU A 13 19.90 -26.99 -43.88
CA LEU A 13 20.20 -26.57 -42.52
C LEU A 13 19.00 -25.78 -41.98
N SER A 14 18.09 -26.41 -41.23
CA SER A 14 16.98 -25.75 -40.57
C SER A 14 17.48 -25.02 -39.30
N LEU A 15 17.63 -23.71 -39.39
CA LEU A 15 17.96 -22.84 -38.25
C LEU A 15 16.71 -22.72 -37.34
N GLY A 16 16.63 -23.52 -36.29
CA GLY A 16 15.57 -23.45 -35.28
C GLY A 16 15.72 -22.20 -34.45
N LEU A 17 14.82 -21.24 -34.64
CA LEU A 17 14.74 -20.03 -33.82
C LEU A 17 14.20 -20.43 -32.43
N LEU A 18 15.08 -20.51 -31.42
CA LEU A 18 14.70 -20.73 -30.03
C LEU A 18 14.01 -19.46 -29.49
N ILE A 19 12.69 -19.44 -29.44
CA ILE A 19 11.92 -18.41 -28.79
C ILE A 19 12.01 -18.67 -27.25
N MET A 20 12.89 -17.94 -26.57
CA MET A 20 12.93 -17.96 -25.10
C MET A 20 11.75 -17.15 -24.58
N PRO A 21 10.91 -17.72 -23.71
CA PRO A 21 9.87 -16.93 -23.06
C PRO A 21 10.54 -15.88 -22.17
N SER A 22 10.25 -14.61 -22.41
CA SER A 22 10.67 -13.52 -21.53
C SER A 22 9.90 -13.66 -20.20
N VAL A 23 10.56 -14.09 -19.15
CA VAL A 23 10.03 -14.02 -17.78
C VAL A 23 9.97 -12.54 -17.40
N GLN A 24 8.79 -11.95 -17.53
CA GLN A 24 8.53 -10.61 -17.04
C GLN A 24 8.52 -10.67 -15.50
N ALA A 25 9.52 -10.08 -14.86
CA ALA A 25 9.53 -9.96 -13.41
C ALA A 25 8.26 -9.23 -12.97
N ALA A 26 7.42 -9.88 -12.16
CA ALA A 26 6.27 -9.23 -11.56
C ALA A 26 6.79 -8.05 -10.74
N SER A 27 6.25 -6.84 -10.97
CA SER A 27 6.59 -5.67 -10.15
C SER A 27 6.26 -5.98 -8.70
N SER A 28 7.24 -5.82 -7.79
CA SER A 28 7.02 -6.04 -6.36
C SER A 28 5.99 -5.04 -5.83
N PHE A 29 5.07 -5.52 -4.98
CA PHE A 29 4.12 -4.66 -4.27
C PHE A 29 4.88 -3.63 -3.43
N SER A 30 4.57 -2.36 -3.63
CA SER A 30 5.20 -1.25 -2.92
C SER A 30 4.23 -0.11 -2.69
N ALA A 31 4.53 0.74 -1.72
CA ALA A 31 3.76 1.93 -1.45
C ALA A 31 4.71 3.07 -1.06
N LYS A 32 4.32 4.32 -1.37
CA LYS A 32 5.08 5.52 -1.02
C LYS A 32 4.14 6.67 -0.63
N LEU A 33 4.64 7.55 0.24
CA LEU A 33 3.97 8.80 0.58
C LEU A 33 4.08 9.79 -0.59
N LEU A 34 3.04 10.61 -0.80
CA LEU A 34 3.04 11.67 -1.81
C LEU A 34 3.25 13.06 -1.20
N ASP A 35 2.83 13.26 0.06
CA ASP A 35 2.80 14.58 0.69
C ASP A 35 3.76 14.71 1.88
N TRP A 36 4.24 13.58 2.42
CA TRP A 36 5.13 13.54 3.57
C TRP A 36 6.48 12.91 3.15
N ASP A 37 7.54 13.24 3.89
CA ASP A 37 8.88 12.73 3.61
C ASP A 37 9.23 11.42 4.34
N GLY A 38 8.38 10.99 5.27
CA GLY A 38 8.59 9.79 6.08
C GLY A 38 9.64 9.95 7.19
N GLN A 39 10.20 11.13 7.39
CA GLN A 39 11.19 11.41 8.42
C GLN A 39 10.62 12.18 9.60
N GLN A 40 9.83 13.22 9.30
CA GLN A 40 9.13 14.03 10.29
C GLN A 40 7.66 14.16 9.90
N VAL A 41 6.79 14.11 10.91
CA VAL A 41 5.37 14.45 10.72
C VAL A 41 5.29 15.94 10.37
N PRO A 42 4.67 16.31 9.23
CA PRO A 42 4.62 17.72 8.84
C PRO A 42 3.89 18.59 9.87
N ALA A 43 4.34 19.81 10.03
CA ALA A 43 3.75 20.77 10.96
C ALA A 43 2.23 20.96 10.69
N GLY A 44 1.42 20.84 11.73
CA GLY A 44 -0.04 20.93 11.64
C GLY A 44 -0.74 19.60 11.38
N GLN A 45 0.00 18.52 11.07
CA GLN A 45 -0.54 17.17 10.86
C GLN A 45 -0.53 16.31 12.14
N GLN A 46 -0.06 16.84 13.25
CA GLN A 46 -0.23 16.24 14.57
C GLN A 46 -1.68 16.36 15.06
N CYS A 47 -2.05 15.61 16.09
CA CYS A 47 -3.39 15.65 16.68
C CYS A 47 -3.78 17.03 17.20
N GLN A 48 -5.07 17.30 17.31
CA GLN A 48 -5.59 18.60 17.72
C GLN A 48 -5.17 18.99 19.13
N LYS A 49 -5.04 18.02 20.03
CA LYS A 49 -4.52 18.22 21.38
C LYS A 49 -3.17 18.93 21.41
N PHE A 50 -2.33 18.74 20.41
CA PHE A 50 -1.02 19.36 20.28
C PHE A 50 -0.93 20.35 19.10
N GLY A 51 -2.04 20.99 18.78
CA GLY A 51 -2.09 22.11 17.85
C GLY A 51 -2.23 21.74 16.38
N GLY A 52 -2.59 20.52 16.05
CA GLY A 52 -2.96 20.14 14.69
C GLY A 52 -4.20 20.91 14.22
N LYS A 53 -4.10 21.56 13.07
CA LYS A 53 -5.21 22.42 12.56
C LYS A 53 -6.22 21.65 11.73
N GLN A 54 -5.73 20.90 10.76
CA GLN A 54 -6.52 20.04 9.86
C GLN A 54 -5.75 18.74 9.58
N PRO A 55 -5.43 17.97 10.63
CA PRO A 55 -4.61 16.78 10.44
C PRO A 55 -5.36 15.73 9.64
N ALA A 56 -4.63 15.07 8.73
CA ALA A 56 -5.13 14.01 7.88
C ALA A 56 -4.03 12.96 7.66
N THR A 57 -4.40 11.79 7.18
CA THR A 57 -3.40 10.84 6.69
C THR A 57 -2.71 11.40 5.44
N PRO A 58 -1.45 11.04 5.16
CA PRO A 58 -0.85 11.36 3.87
C PRO A 58 -1.60 10.66 2.73
N ARG A 59 -1.50 11.19 1.51
CA ARG A 59 -1.84 10.43 0.30
C ARG A 59 -0.78 9.37 0.05
N ILE A 60 -1.22 8.20 -0.41
CA ILE A 60 -0.33 7.05 -0.63
C ILE A 60 -0.49 6.59 -2.08
N GLU A 61 0.62 6.46 -2.81
CA GLU A 61 0.65 5.76 -4.08
C GLU A 61 1.06 4.32 -3.85
N VAL A 62 0.26 3.38 -4.36
CA VAL A 62 0.52 1.94 -4.29
C VAL A 62 0.80 1.40 -5.69
N SER A 63 1.84 0.60 -5.84
CA SER A 63 2.28 0.01 -7.10
C SER A 63 2.46 -1.50 -6.98
N GLY A 64 2.44 -2.21 -8.10
CA GLY A 64 2.68 -3.65 -8.14
C GLY A 64 1.58 -4.47 -7.45
N LEU A 65 0.33 -3.99 -7.52
CA LEU A 65 -0.82 -4.70 -6.95
C LEU A 65 -0.96 -6.10 -7.56
N PRO A 66 -1.11 -7.16 -6.73
CA PRO A 66 -1.53 -8.48 -7.21
C PRO A 66 -2.85 -8.40 -7.98
N ALA A 67 -2.99 -9.20 -9.05
CA ALA A 67 -4.09 -9.08 -10.02
C ALA A 67 -5.50 -9.19 -9.42
N THR A 68 -5.65 -9.95 -8.34
CA THR A 68 -6.94 -10.17 -7.66
C THR A 68 -7.21 -9.19 -6.52
N THR A 69 -6.35 -8.17 -6.32
CA THR A 69 -6.54 -7.18 -5.26
C THR A 69 -7.79 -6.34 -5.54
N ASN A 70 -8.72 -6.30 -4.59
CA ASN A 70 -9.92 -5.46 -4.64
C ASN A 70 -10.10 -4.59 -3.39
N LEU A 71 -9.17 -4.72 -2.41
CA LEU A 71 -9.21 -3.99 -1.15
C LEU A 71 -7.79 -3.69 -0.67
N ILE A 72 -7.55 -2.50 -0.14
CA ILE A 72 -6.31 -2.14 0.58
C ILE A 72 -6.65 -1.90 2.05
N MET A 73 -5.98 -2.60 2.94
CA MET A 73 -6.01 -2.32 4.37
C MET A 73 -4.88 -1.36 4.74
N LEU A 74 -5.21 -0.33 5.49
CA LEU A 74 -4.30 0.66 6.05
C LEU A 74 -4.38 0.60 7.57
N GLU A 75 -3.25 0.31 8.23
CA GLU A 75 -3.14 0.21 9.68
C GLU A 75 -2.15 1.26 10.18
N TYR A 76 -2.65 2.37 10.71
CA TYR A 76 -1.85 3.47 11.24
C TYR A 76 -1.40 3.18 12.66
N SER A 77 -0.14 3.38 12.97
CA SER A 77 0.51 2.84 14.17
C SER A 77 1.56 3.78 14.75
N ASP A 78 1.76 3.70 16.07
CA ASP A 78 2.87 4.28 16.82
C ASP A 78 3.74 3.13 17.35
N ARG A 79 4.95 2.99 16.83
CA ARG A 79 5.90 1.92 17.23
C ARG A 79 6.43 2.14 18.65
N SER A 80 6.49 3.39 19.09
CA SER A 80 7.06 3.77 20.37
C SER A 80 6.09 3.62 21.55
N TYR A 81 4.79 3.40 21.29
CA TYR A 81 3.77 3.23 22.31
C TYR A 81 2.87 2.01 22.03
N GLN A 82 3.12 0.90 22.71
CA GLN A 82 2.49 -0.40 22.46
C GLN A 82 0.95 -0.38 22.35
N PRO A 83 0.18 0.34 23.19
CA PRO A 83 -1.28 0.39 23.02
C PRO A 83 -1.73 0.98 21.68
N MET A 84 -0.89 1.81 21.06
CA MET A 84 -1.17 2.46 19.78
C MET A 84 -0.41 1.84 18.60
N ASN A 85 0.35 0.77 18.83
CA ASN A 85 0.99 -0.01 17.78
C ASN A 85 -0.03 -0.91 17.05
N HIS A 86 0.35 -1.49 15.94
CA HIS A 86 -0.48 -2.45 15.15
C HIS A 86 -1.91 -1.94 14.91
N GLY A 87 -2.01 -0.78 14.26
CA GLY A 87 -3.29 -0.17 13.89
C GLY A 87 -3.96 0.62 15.03
N GLY A 88 -3.27 0.90 16.13
CA GLY A 88 -3.84 1.63 17.27
C GLY A 88 -4.29 3.06 16.95
N HIS A 89 -3.72 3.67 15.91
CA HIS A 89 -4.13 4.98 15.39
C HIS A 89 -5.31 4.91 14.40
N GLY A 90 -5.84 3.73 14.14
CA GLY A 90 -6.98 3.44 13.28
C GLY A 90 -6.64 2.47 12.15
N ARG A 91 -7.63 1.66 11.80
CA ARG A 91 -7.57 0.70 10.70
C ARG A 91 -8.69 0.99 9.72
N MET A 92 -8.34 1.19 8.47
CA MET A 92 -9.29 1.53 7.41
C MET A 92 -9.04 0.68 6.18
N ALA A 93 -10.10 0.30 5.48
CA ALA A 93 -10.01 -0.37 4.20
C ALA A 93 -10.41 0.58 3.08
N PHE A 94 -9.72 0.52 1.95
CA PHE A 94 -10.01 1.28 0.73
C PHE A 94 -10.38 0.33 -0.40
N ALA A 95 -11.60 0.45 -0.94
CA ALA A 95 -12.11 -0.40 -2.02
C ALA A 95 -11.50 -0.03 -3.37
N ILE A 96 -11.09 -1.03 -4.14
CA ILE A 96 -10.57 -0.87 -5.50
C ILE A 96 -11.63 -1.35 -6.48
N HIS A 97 -12.18 -0.43 -7.28
CA HIS A 97 -13.16 -0.76 -8.32
C HIS A 97 -12.52 -1.09 -9.67
N GLN A 98 -11.35 -0.56 -9.94
CA GLN A 98 -10.59 -0.81 -11.17
C GLN A 98 -9.11 -0.99 -10.82
N PRO A 99 -8.61 -2.23 -10.81
CA PRO A 99 -7.19 -2.46 -10.58
C PRO A 99 -6.37 -1.88 -11.74
N GLY A 100 -5.49 -0.94 -11.41
CA GLY A 100 -4.51 -0.35 -12.32
C GLY A 100 -3.09 -0.68 -11.89
N LYS A 101 -2.10 -0.28 -12.70
CA LYS A 101 -0.68 -0.45 -12.34
C LYS A 101 -0.31 0.33 -11.08
N ASN A 102 -0.88 1.52 -10.91
CA ASN A 102 -0.70 2.39 -9.76
C ASN A 102 -2.08 2.82 -9.23
N LEU A 103 -2.22 2.80 -7.92
CA LEU A 103 -3.42 3.24 -7.21
C LEU A 103 -3.05 4.40 -6.31
N MET A 104 -3.80 5.51 -6.40
CA MET A 104 -3.68 6.61 -5.45
C MET A 104 -4.75 6.48 -4.36
N ILE A 105 -4.33 6.38 -3.12
CA ILE A 105 -5.19 6.39 -1.95
C ILE A 105 -5.24 7.81 -1.41
N PRO A 106 -6.42 8.46 -1.35
CA PRO A 106 -6.55 9.82 -0.87
C PRO A 106 -6.36 9.94 0.64
N SER A 107 -6.14 11.17 1.12
CA SER A 107 -6.06 11.47 2.54
C SER A 107 -7.39 11.27 3.24
N VAL A 108 -7.33 10.86 4.50
CA VAL A 108 -8.47 10.74 5.41
C VAL A 108 -8.31 11.77 6.53
N PRO A 109 -9.27 12.69 6.73
CA PRO A 109 -9.24 13.63 7.85
C PRO A 109 -9.23 12.92 9.21
N GLY A 110 -8.40 13.39 10.11
CA GLY A 110 -8.36 12.91 11.50
C GLY A 110 -9.61 13.28 12.28
N HIS A 111 -9.84 12.56 13.39
CA HIS A 111 -10.90 12.86 14.37
C HIS A 111 -12.33 12.82 13.82
N ARG A 112 -12.56 12.04 12.77
CA ARG A 112 -13.88 11.91 12.12
C ARG A 112 -14.22 10.44 11.84
N PHE A 113 -15.53 10.14 11.92
CA PHE A 113 -16.08 8.84 11.51
C PHE A 113 -16.63 8.86 10.08
N ASN A 114 -16.94 10.06 9.55
CA ASN A 114 -17.37 10.20 8.16
C ASN A 114 -16.14 10.17 7.24
N LEU A 115 -15.94 9.03 6.60
CA LEU A 115 -14.80 8.77 5.74
C LEU A 115 -15.06 9.21 4.29
N PRO A 116 -14.03 9.60 3.54
CA PRO A 116 -14.15 9.82 2.10
C PRO A 116 -14.66 8.58 1.36
N SER A 117 -15.23 8.80 0.17
CA SER A 117 -15.72 7.72 -0.69
C SER A 117 -14.64 6.67 -0.95
N GLY A 118 -15.02 5.40 -0.95
CA GLY A 118 -14.13 4.25 -1.11
C GLY A 118 -13.53 3.74 0.19
N PHE A 119 -13.58 4.53 1.28
CA PHE A 119 -13.09 4.06 2.58
C PHE A 119 -14.18 3.41 3.43
N MET A 120 -13.76 2.42 4.20
CA MET A 120 -14.53 1.77 5.26
C MET A 120 -13.69 1.74 6.53
N MET A 121 -14.29 2.10 7.65
CA MET A 121 -13.65 1.94 8.96
C MET A 121 -13.68 0.46 9.35
N VAL A 122 -12.52 -0.10 9.66
CA VAL A 122 -12.38 -1.47 10.18
C VAL A 122 -12.29 -1.43 11.71
N GLU A 123 -11.49 -0.51 12.23
CA GLU A 123 -11.32 -0.26 13.67
C GLU A 123 -11.01 1.22 13.88
N SER A 124 -11.76 1.89 14.77
CA SER A 124 -11.43 3.25 15.19
C SER A 124 -10.12 3.26 16.00
N HIS A 125 -9.48 4.41 16.11
CA HIS A 125 -8.31 4.52 16.98
C HIS A 125 -8.63 4.17 18.44
N ARG A 126 -7.65 3.61 19.15
CA ARG A 126 -7.86 2.97 20.47
C ARG A 126 -7.87 3.92 21.65
N ASN A 127 -7.57 5.22 21.44
CA ASN A 127 -7.42 6.15 22.56
C ASN A 127 -8.31 7.42 22.45
N PRO A 128 -9.66 7.27 22.41
CA PRO A 128 -10.60 8.40 22.24
C PRO A 128 -10.66 9.33 23.46
N LYS A 129 -10.08 8.91 24.60
CA LYS A 129 -9.97 9.78 25.79
C LYS A 129 -8.73 10.67 25.78
N TRP A 130 -7.72 10.32 24.96
CA TRP A 130 -6.49 11.10 24.84
C TRP A 130 -6.67 12.29 23.89
N ASP A 131 -7.38 12.04 22.79
CA ASP A 131 -7.75 13.04 21.79
C ASP A 131 -9.17 12.73 21.27
N GLN A 132 -9.70 13.52 20.35
CA GLN A 132 -11.06 13.33 19.83
C GLN A 132 -11.24 11.99 19.13
N ALA A 133 -12.38 11.34 19.37
CA ALA A 133 -12.74 10.08 18.72
C ALA A 133 -12.86 10.23 17.19
N GLY A 134 -12.54 9.15 16.48
CA GLY A 134 -12.60 9.08 15.02
C GLY A 134 -12.04 7.79 14.47
N ALA A 135 -12.14 7.59 13.17
CA ALA A 135 -11.54 6.45 12.50
C ALA A 135 -10.01 6.50 12.50
N TYR A 136 -9.44 7.71 12.46
CA TYR A 136 -8.00 7.96 12.49
C TYR A 136 -7.64 8.99 13.56
N MET A 137 -6.65 8.66 14.40
CA MET A 137 -5.98 9.58 15.28
C MET A 137 -4.63 9.97 14.68
N PRO A 138 -4.41 11.25 14.39
CA PRO A 138 -3.11 11.74 13.93
C PRO A 138 -2.00 11.50 14.97
N PRO A 139 -0.71 11.61 14.62
CA PRO A 139 0.41 11.53 15.56
C PRO A 139 0.22 12.40 16.78
N CYS A 140 0.30 11.83 18.00
CA CYS A 140 -0.20 12.48 19.21
C CYS A 140 0.71 12.29 20.44
N SER A 141 2.02 12.23 20.25
CA SER A 141 3.00 12.06 21.33
C SER A 141 3.36 13.35 22.06
N GLY A 142 3.01 14.51 21.50
CA GLY A 142 3.38 15.82 22.06
C GLY A 142 4.85 16.17 21.86
N GLY A 143 5.44 15.77 20.73
CA GLY A 143 6.81 16.07 20.37
C GLY A 143 7.86 15.18 21.07
N LYS A 144 7.47 14.02 21.57
CA LYS A 144 8.38 13.09 22.26
C LYS A 144 9.27 12.29 21.30
N GLY A 145 9.11 12.49 19.99
CA GLY A 145 9.89 11.77 18.98
C GLY A 145 9.41 10.34 18.73
N ASN A 146 8.13 10.02 18.99
CA ASN A 146 7.57 8.72 18.68
C ASN A 146 7.62 8.44 17.19
N ASP A 147 7.85 7.16 16.82
CA ASP A 147 7.94 6.68 15.45
C ASP A 147 6.57 6.22 14.95
N TYR A 148 6.06 6.88 13.92
CA TYR A 148 4.78 6.56 13.28
C TYR A 148 4.98 5.87 11.94
N TYR A 149 4.13 4.89 11.65
CA TYR A 149 4.15 4.16 10.40
C TYR A 149 2.76 3.70 9.98
N VAL A 150 2.61 3.33 8.72
CA VAL A 150 1.42 2.67 8.20
C VAL A 150 1.78 1.34 7.56
N THR A 151 1.05 0.29 7.93
CA THR A 151 1.09 -0.98 7.22
C THR A 151 0.05 -0.95 6.12
N VAL A 152 0.49 -1.20 4.88
CA VAL A 152 -0.35 -1.27 3.68
C VAL A 152 -0.44 -2.72 3.24
N THR A 153 -1.64 -3.29 3.24
CA THR A 153 -1.86 -4.68 2.85
C THR A 153 -2.82 -4.75 1.68
N ALA A 154 -2.39 -5.36 0.59
CA ALA A 154 -3.25 -5.72 -0.53
C ALA A 154 -4.07 -6.97 -0.17
N LEU A 155 -5.39 -6.89 -0.32
CA LEU A 155 -6.31 -7.96 0.04
C LEU A 155 -7.18 -8.35 -1.17
N HIS A 156 -7.56 -9.62 -1.19
CA HIS A 156 -8.71 -10.10 -1.94
C HIS A 156 -9.87 -10.37 -0.97
N PHE A 157 -10.97 -9.67 -1.16
CA PHE A 157 -12.22 -9.90 -0.42
C PHE A 157 -13.24 -10.55 -1.34
N ASP A 158 -13.70 -11.75 -0.97
CA ASP A 158 -14.63 -12.56 -1.76
C ASP A 158 -16.11 -12.32 -1.41
N GLY A 159 -16.40 -11.35 -0.54
CA GLY A 159 -17.72 -11.06 0.02
C GLY A 159 -17.95 -11.63 1.41
N ASN A 160 -17.10 -12.54 1.87
CA ASN A 160 -17.18 -13.19 3.18
C ASN A 160 -15.86 -13.11 3.96
N GLN A 161 -14.74 -13.36 3.28
CA GLN A 161 -13.42 -13.39 3.90
C GLN A 161 -12.42 -12.54 3.10
N ALA A 162 -11.49 -11.89 3.83
CA ALA A 162 -10.37 -11.15 3.26
C ALA A 162 -9.09 -11.98 3.34
N THR A 163 -8.45 -12.21 2.19
CA THR A 163 -7.16 -12.91 2.08
C THR A 163 -6.05 -11.92 1.79
N SER A 164 -4.97 -11.96 2.58
CA SER A 164 -3.79 -11.13 2.35
C SER A 164 -2.97 -11.64 1.17
N LEU A 165 -2.70 -10.76 0.21
CA LEU A 165 -1.95 -11.08 -1.01
C LEU A 165 -0.52 -10.53 -0.95
N ALA A 166 -0.35 -9.32 -0.42
CA ALA A 166 0.94 -8.67 -0.27
C ALA A 166 0.89 -7.60 0.82
N LYS A 167 2.04 -7.27 1.42
CA LYS A 167 2.14 -6.30 2.51
C LYS A 167 3.43 -5.50 2.38
N THR A 168 3.36 -4.22 2.71
CA THR A 168 4.51 -3.32 2.88
C THR A 168 4.29 -2.37 4.05
N VAL A 169 5.36 -1.77 4.54
CA VAL A 169 5.32 -0.76 5.62
C VAL A 169 5.93 0.52 5.09
N ILE A 170 5.33 1.65 5.43
CA ILE A 170 5.83 2.99 5.10
C ILE A 170 6.00 3.76 6.41
N GLU A 171 7.15 4.36 6.61
CA GLU A 171 7.39 5.27 7.71
C GLU A 171 6.64 6.60 7.47
N LEU A 172 5.94 7.08 8.49
CA LEU A 172 5.25 8.38 8.47
C LEU A 172 6.12 9.48 9.08
N GLY A 173 7.13 9.08 9.83
CA GLY A 173 8.07 9.97 10.48
C GLY A 173 7.86 10.09 11.98
N LYS A 174 8.70 10.93 12.59
CA LYS A 174 8.69 11.19 14.04
C LYS A 174 7.87 12.41 14.39
N TYR A 175 7.28 12.37 15.60
CA TYR A 175 6.63 13.53 16.21
C TYR A 175 6.87 13.59 17.70
#